data_4c57b5ec3c3d35586e0118f7ac44402b
#
_entry.id   4c57b5ec3c3d35586e0118f7ac44402b
#
_cell.length_a   1.000
_cell.length_b   1.000
_cell.length_c   1.000
_cell.angle_alpha   90.00
_cell.angle_beta   90.00
_cell.angle_gamma   90.00
#
_symmetry.space_group_name_H-M   'P 1'
#
loop_
_entity.id
_entity.type
_entity.pdbx_description
1 polymer ?
#
loop_
_entity_poly.entity_id
_entity_poly.type
_entity_poly.pdbx_seq_one_letter_code
_entity_poly.pdbx_strand_id
1 'polypeptide(L)'
;EILSGLVGSEMCIETEPYFLHQKELDPTYIGTTTVQKCVRTNDIDNIGDARHLSFFEMLGNFSFGRYFKKEMCAWAFEFSTEVLGLPKEKLYFTVFEDDDETIEIWKSLGVAEDHISKLGEEDNFWRAGPTGPCGPCSEIYFDQGPEVGCGKPDCKPGCDCDRFLEYWNCVFTQFDGQEDGTLAPLQTKNIDTGMGLELSLIHIS
;
A
#
# COMPACT_ATOMS: atom_id res chain seq x y z
N GLU A 1 -9.18 4.87 -24.94
CA GLU A 1 -8.84 3.52 -24.46
C GLU A 1 -7.96 3.50 -23.18
N ILE A 2 -7.62 4.63 -22.62
CA ILE A 2 -6.78 4.75 -21.41
C ILE A 2 -7.62 4.76 -20.13
N LEU A 3 -8.94 4.81 -20.24
CA LEU A 3 -9.82 5.14 -19.10
C LEU A 3 -10.44 3.95 -18.37
N SER A 4 -10.34 2.73 -18.84
CA SER A 4 -11.02 1.58 -18.22
C SER A 4 -10.25 0.91 -17.08
N GLY A 5 -8.98 1.27 -16.86
CA GLY A 5 -8.12 0.65 -15.84
C GLY A 5 -7.86 1.46 -14.58
N LEU A 6 -8.42 2.66 -14.51
CA LEU A 6 -8.08 3.63 -13.46
C LEU A 6 -9.16 3.79 -12.40
N VAL A 7 -10.19 2.96 -12.42
CA VAL A 7 -11.30 3.08 -11.47
C VAL A 7 -11.18 2.01 -10.39
N GLY A 8 -10.72 2.41 -9.23
CA GLY A 8 -10.85 1.65 -7.99
C GLY A 8 -9.85 0.51 -7.75
N SER A 9 -8.80 0.37 -8.56
CA SER A 9 -7.75 -0.62 -8.35
C SER A 9 -6.38 0.06 -8.30
N GLU A 10 -5.56 -0.26 -7.33
CA GLU A 10 -4.15 0.17 -7.25
C GLU A 10 -3.30 -0.57 -8.28
N MET A 11 -3.76 -1.73 -8.76
CA MET A 11 -3.07 -2.53 -9.75
C MET A 11 -3.11 -1.86 -11.13
N CYS A 12 -1.95 -1.70 -11.70
CA CYS A 12 -1.76 -1.26 -13.07
C CYS A 12 -2.21 -2.37 -14.03
N ILE A 13 -3.13 -2.08 -14.95
CA ILE A 13 -3.58 -3.06 -15.98
C ILE A 13 -2.40 -3.66 -16.76
N GLU A 14 -1.36 -2.87 -16.97
CA GLU A 14 -0.15 -3.30 -17.66
C GLU A 14 0.63 -4.35 -16.86
N THR A 15 0.49 -4.39 -15.52
CA THR A 15 1.21 -5.32 -14.64
C THR A 15 0.47 -6.61 -14.36
N GLU A 16 -0.87 -6.62 -14.43
CA GLU A 16 -1.69 -7.82 -14.16
C GLU A 16 -1.26 -9.07 -14.96
N PRO A 17 -0.95 -8.98 -16.28
CA PRO A 17 -0.51 -10.15 -17.04
C PRO A 17 0.79 -10.78 -16.53
N TYR A 18 1.64 -10.02 -15.84
CA TYR A 18 2.87 -10.54 -15.24
C TYR A 18 2.57 -11.28 -13.92
N PHE A 19 1.62 -10.80 -13.11
CA PHE A 19 1.18 -11.50 -11.90
C PHE A 19 0.53 -12.86 -12.22
N LEU A 20 -0.19 -12.94 -13.34
CA LEU A 20 -0.86 -14.14 -13.81
C LEU A 20 0.04 -15.02 -14.69
N HIS A 21 1.33 -14.73 -14.81
CA HIS A 21 2.28 -15.46 -15.69
C HIS A 21 1.86 -15.56 -17.16
N GLN A 22 1.03 -14.62 -17.64
CA GLN A 22 0.66 -14.50 -19.04
C GLN A 22 1.75 -13.76 -19.86
N LYS A 23 2.59 -13.00 -19.17
CA LYS A 23 3.81 -12.36 -19.68
C LYS A 23 4.95 -12.58 -18.70
N GLU A 24 6.17 -12.61 -19.22
CA GLU A 24 7.39 -12.69 -18.41
C GLU A 24 8.15 -11.37 -18.48
N LEU A 25 8.66 -10.91 -17.32
CA LEU A 25 9.61 -9.82 -17.27
C LEU A 25 10.98 -10.33 -17.73
N ASP A 26 11.72 -9.49 -18.47
CA ASP A 26 13.11 -9.80 -18.81
C ASP A 26 13.88 -10.21 -17.54
N PRO A 27 14.57 -11.38 -17.56
CA PRO A 27 15.22 -11.91 -16.37
C PRO A 27 16.34 -11.01 -15.80
N THR A 28 16.78 -10.01 -16.53
CA THR A 28 17.74 -9.01 -16.05
C THR A 28 17.15 -7.97 -15.12
N TYR A 29 15.81 -7.79 -15.12
CA TYR A 29 15.13 -6.86 -14.25
C TYR A 29 14.67 -7.52 -12.94
N ILE A 30 14.82 -6.82 -11.84
CA ILE A 30 14.32 -7.25 -10.52
C ILE A 30 12.86 -6.85 -10.27
N GLY A 31 12.35 -5.90 -11.04
CA GLY A 31 11.00 -5.36 -10.92
C GLY A 31 10.79 -4.22 -11.89
N THR A 32 9.67 -3.50 -11.72
CA THR A 32 9.36 -2.30 -12.49
C THR A 32 8.87 -1.20 -11.56
N THR A 33 8.97 0.05 -12.01
CA THR A 33 8.39 1.21 -11.35
C THR A 33 7.53 1.99 -12.31
N THR A 34 6.47 2.60 -11.82
CA THR A 34 5.54 3.41 -12.61
C THR A 34 5.24 4.74 -11.94
N VAL A 35 4.87 5.71 -12.76
CA VAL A 35 4.20 6.94 -12.34
C VAL A 35 2.91 7.02 -13.12
N GLN A 36 1.77 7.00 -12.44
CA GLN A 36 0.46 6.95 -13.06
C GLN A 36 -0.38 8.14 -12.65
N LYS A 37 -1.04 8.77 -13.61
CA LYS A 37 -2.11 9.75 -13.34
C LYS A 37 -3.40 8.99 -13.11
N CYS A 38 -3.95 9.11 -11.91
CA CYS A 38 -5.11 8.37 -11.46
C CYS A 38 -6.31 9.29 -11.25
N VAL A 39 -7.50 8.77 -11.55
CA VAL A 39 -8.79 9.40 -11.25
C VAL A 39 -9.60 8.42 -10.41
N ARG A 40 -10.02 8.82 -9.21
CA ARG A 40 -10.95 8.07 -8.36
C ARG A 40 -12.31 8.75 -8.35
N THR A 41 -13.32 8.07 -8.87
CA THR A 41 -14.68 8.60 -8.95
C THR A 41 -15.56 8.19 -7.77
N ASN A 42 -15.25 7.10 -7.10
CA ASN A 42 -15.92 6.61 -5.90
C ASN A 42 -15.68 7.48 -4.66
N ASP A 43 -14.61 8.27 -4.66
CA ASP A 43 -14.28 9.18 -3.56
C ASP A 43 -14.80 10.61 -3.77
N ILE A 44 -15.57 10.86 -4.85
CA ILE A 44 -16.05 12.21 -5.19
C ILE A 44 -16.84 12.85 -4.06
N ASP A 45 -17.66 12.10 -3.34
CA ASP A 45 -18.47 12.59 -2.24
C ASP A 45 -17.64 12.92 -0.98
N ASN A 46 -16.41 12.43 -0.91
CA ASN A 46 -15.47 12.64 0.20
C ASN A 46 -14.43 13.73 -0.09
N ILE A 47 -14.45 14.31 -1.30
CA ILE A 47 -13.50 15.35 -1.70
C ILE A 47 -13.73 16.61 -0.85
N GLY A 48 -12.63 17.11 -0.27
CA GLY A 48 -12.63 18.28 0.61
C GLY A 48 -12.07 17.99 1.99
N ASP A 49 -11.77 16.74 2.29
CA ASP A 49 -10.93 16.36 3.42
C ASP A 49 -9.43 16.37 3.02
N ALA A 50 -8.56 16.00 3.97
CA ALA A 50 -7.11 16.00 3.76
C ALA A 50 -6.58 14.78 2.98
N ARG A 51 -7.42 13.79 2.69
CA ARG A 51 -7.01 12.46 2.20
C ARG A 51 -7.53 12.11 0.82
N HIS A 52 -8.75 12.55 0.47
CA HIS A 52 -9.42 12.14 -0.74
C HIS A 52 -9.18 13.11 -1.89
N LEU A 53 -8.47 12.62 -2.90
CA LEU A 53 -8.17 13.34 -4.13
C LEU A 53 -8.90 12.68 -5.29
N SER A 54 -9.59 13.47 -6.12
CA SER A 54 -10.24 12.97 -7.35
C SER A 54 -9.24 12.68 -8.45
N PHE A 55 -8.13 13.43 -8.46
CA PHE A 55 -7.01 13.27 -9.39
C PHE A 55 -5.71 13.34 -8.61
N PHE A 56 -4.82 12.38 -8.82
CA PHE A 56 -3.52 12.31 -8.15
C PHE A 56 -2.54 11.50 -8.99
N GLU A 57 -1.26 11.60 -8.66
CA GLU A 57 -0.22 10.76 -9.23
C GLU A 57 0.12 9.62 -8.26
N MET A 58 0.06 8.38 -8.76
CA MET A 58 0.44 7.19 -8.02
C MET A 58 1.80 6.72 -8.45
N LEU A 59 2.72 6.63 -7.51
CA LEU A 59 4.02 6.02 -7.70
C LEU A 59 3.91 4.54 -7.31
N GLY A 60 4.28 3.65 -8.22
CA GLY A 60 4.23 2.21 -7.99
C GLY A 60 5.58 1.54 -8.16
N ASN A 61 5.81 0.48 -7.39
CA ASN A 61 6.89 -0.44 -7.63
C ASN A 61 6.38 -1.88 -7.50
N PHE A 62 6.80 -2.72 -8.44
CA PHE A 62 6.22 -4.05 -8.66
C PHE A 62 7.33 -5.09 -8.76
N SER A 63 7.07 -6.27 -8.15
CA SER A 63 7.92 -7.45 -8.26
C SER A 63 7.11 -8.63 -8.76
N PHE A 64 7.67 -9.35 -9.71
CA PHE A 64 7.09 -10.55 -10.28
C PHE A 64 7.96 -11.76 -9.90
N GLY A 65 7.84 -12.18 -8.62
CA GLY A 65 8.61 -13.29 -8.07
C GLY A 65 10.11 -13.03 -7.87
N ARG A 66 10.54 -11.76 -7.77
CA ARG A 66 11.96 -11.39 -7.66
C ARG A 66 12.35 -10.95 -6.26
N TYR A 67 11.65 -9.99 -5.69
CA TYR A 67 11.75 -9.59 -4.29
C TYR A 67 10.38 -9.66 -3.63
N PHE A 68 10.35 -9.68 -2.31
CA PHE A 68 9.10 -9.79 -1.56
C PHE A 68 9.13 -8.91 -0.30
N LYS A 69 8.37 -9.25 0.73
CA LYS A 69 8.11 -8.44 1.93
C LYS A 69 9.36 -7.81 2.53
N LYS A 70 10.42 -8.61 2.73
CA LYS A 70 11.63 -8.16 3.44
C LYS A 70 12.32 -7.00 2.72
N GLU A 71 12.56 -7.16 1.43
CA GLU A 71 13.18 -6.13 0.60
C GLU A 71 12.25 -4.93 0.44
N MET A 72 10.95 -5.20 0.18
CA MET A 72 9.97 -4.13 0.01
C MET A 72 9.86 -3.24 1.24
N CYS A 73 9.66 -3.81 2.42
CA CYS A 73 9.57 -3.05 3.66
C CYS A 73 10.86 -2.28 3.96
N ALA A 74 12.03 -2.90 3.72
CA ALA A 74 13.31 -2.22 3.93
C ALA A 74 13.46 -1.00 3.02
N TRP A 75 13.14 -1.13 1.74
CA TRP A 75 13.21 -0.01 0.79
C TRP A 75 12.16 1.06 1.06
N ALA A 76 10.93 0.66 1.44
CA ALA A 76 9.91 1.62 1.82
C ALA A 76 10.31 2.43 3.04
N PHE A 77 10.90 1.79 4.05
CA PHE A 77 11.39 2.47 5.24
C PHE A 77 12.57 3.42 4.93
N GLU A 78 13.55 2.94 4.17
CA GLU A 78 14.68 3.75 3.71
C GLU A 78 14.22 4.95 2.88
N PHE A 79 13.34 4.73 1.91
CA PHE A 79 12.81 5.80 1.06
C PHE A 79 12.06 6.85 1.89
N SER A 80 11.22 6.43 2.81
CA SER A 80 10.47 7.33 3.68
C SER A 80 11.38 8.17 4.58
N THR A 81 12.42 7.56 5.15
CA THR A 81 13.28 8.22 6.15
C THR A 81 14.46 8.97 5.54
N GLU A 82 15.08 8.44 4.49
CA GLU A 82 16.32 9.00 3.92
C GLU A 82 16.05 9.86 2.67
N VAL A 83 15.03 9.49 1.85
CA VAL A 83 14.72 10.23 0.62
C VAL A 83 13.67 11.30 0.86
N LEU A 84 12.53 10.93 1.46
CA LEU A 84 11.48 11.89 1.83
C LEU A 84 11.84 12.69 3.09
N GLY A 85 12.78 12.21 3.90
CA GLY A 85 13.24 12.88 5.12
C GLY A 85 12.19 12.88 6.24
N LEU A 86 11.25 11.93 6.24
CA LEU A 86 10.21 11.83 7.26
C LEU A 86 10.80 11.39 8.60
N PRO A 87 10.46 12.05 9.72
CA PRO A 87 10.90 11.62 11.05
C PRO A 87 10.35 10.22 11.38
N LYS A 88 11.24 9.31 11.78
CA LYS A 88 10.88 7.90 12.09
C LYS A 88 9.81 7.79 13.17
N GLU A 89 9.85 8.70 14.15
CA GLU A 89 8.89 8.78 15.26
C GLU A 89 7.49 9.24 14.84
N LYS A 90 7.33 9.69 13.60
CA LYS A 90 6.04 10.06 13.00
C LYS A 90 5.51 9.02 12.02
N LEU A 91 6.28 7.96 11.77
CA LEU A 91 5.84 6.88 10.89
C LEU A 91 5.11 5.80 11.67
N TYR A 92 3.93 5.45 11.18
CA TYR A 92 3.09 4.37 11.71
C TYR A 92 2.80 3.39 10.59
N PHE A 93 2.54 2.14 10.97
CA PHE A 93 2.37 1.05 10.02
C PHE A 93 1.13 0.24 10.40
N THR A 94 0.36 -0.16 9.39
CA THR A 94 -0.66 -1.17 9.58
C THR A 94 -0.24 -2.47 8.92
N VAL A 95 -0.73 -3.58 9.43
CA VAL A 95 -0.50 -4.91 8.88
C VAL A 95 -1.77 -5.74 9.02
N PHE A 96 -1.97 -6.68 8.10
CA PHE A 96 -3.04 -7.65 8.22
C PHE A 96 -2.91 -8.46 9.50
N GLU A 97 -4.01 -8.69 10.21
CA GLU A 97 -4.03 -9.26 11.56
C GLU A 97 -3.33 -10.61 11.68
N ASP A 98 -3.33 -11.42 10.60
CA ASP A 98 -2.68 -12.73 10.54
C ASP A 98 -1.27 -12.69 9.93
N ASP A 99 -0.73 -11.51 9.63
CA ASP A 99 0.60 -11.35 9.00
C ASP A 99 1.70 -11.01 10.02
N ASP A 100 1.98 -11.95 10.90
CA ASP A 100 3.05 -11.80 11.90
C ASP A 100 4.45 -11.64 11.27
N GLU A 101 4.66 -12.20 10.05
CA GLU A 101 5.92 -12.05 9.32
C GLU A 101 6.24 -10.57 9.05
N THR A 102 5.27 -9.82 8.56
CA THR A 102 5.45 -8.39 8.25
C THR A 102 5.69 -7.57 9.50
N ILE A 103 5.06 -7.90 10.64
CA ILE A 103 5.33 -7.26 11.93
C ILE A 103 6.80 -7.42 12.31
N GLU A 104 7.32 -8.64 12.27
CA GLU A 104 8.71 -8.91 12.62
C GLU A 104 9.70 -8.23 11.67
N ILE A 105 9.34 -8.08 10.40
CA ILE A 105 10.14 -7.31 9.44
C ILE A 105 10.21 -5.85 9.86
N TRP A 106 9.08 -5.18 10.14
CA TRP A 106 9.06 -3.78 10.58
C TRP A 106 9.84 -3.58 11.89
N LYS A 107 9.67 -4.46 12.88
CA LYS A 107 10.45 -4.42 14.12
C LYS A 107 11.95 -4.55 13.87
N SER A 108 12.36 -5.41 12.94
CA SER A 108 13.77 -5.60 12.59
C SER A 108 14.40 -4.36 11.94
N LEU A 109 13.59 -3.50 11.32
CA LEU A 109 14.00 -2.21 10.75
C LEU A 109 14.04 -1.07 11.80
N GLY A 110 13.65 -1.37 13.04
CA GLY A 110 13.67 -0.42 14.17
C GLY A 110 12.37 0.32 14.39
N VAL A 111 11.27 -0.13 13.77
CA VAL A 111 9.93 0.39 14.07
C VAL A 111 9.50 -0.06 15.47
N ALA A 112 9.04 0.87 16.29
CA ALA A 112 8.52 0.57 17.63
C ALA A 112 7.20 -0.20 17.55
N GLU A 113 6.96 -1.12 18.51
CA GLU A 113 5.79 -1.99 18.47
C GLU A 113 4.46 -1.23 18.58
N ASP A 114 4.44 -0.12 19.31
CA ASP A 114 3.29 0.78 19.44
C ASP A 114 3.03 1.62 18.17
N HIS A 115 3.93 1.60 17.21
CA HIS A 115 3.75 2.20 15.88
C HIS A 115 3.20 1.20 14.86
N ILE A 116 2.95 -0.06 15.23
CA ILE A 116 2.39 -1.09 14.36
C ILE A 116 1.00 -1.45 14.82
N SER A 117 0.01 -1.31 13.95
CA SER A 117 -1.39 -1.67 14.21
C SER A 117 -1.81 -2.86 13.36
N LYS A 118 -2.46 -3.85 13.98
CA LYS A 118 -3.12 -4.96 13.27
C LYS A 118 -4.52 -4.52 12.88
N LEU A 119 -4.86 -4.66 11.60
CA LEU A 119 -6.20 -4.39 11.08
C LEU A 119 -6.73 -5.62 10.33
N GLY A 120 -8.04 -5.65 10.13
CA GLY A 120 -8.74 -6.76 9.51
C GLY A 120 -8.68 -6.75 7.99
N GLU A 121 -9.50 -7.62 7.40
CA GLU A 121 -9.57 -7.81 5.95
C GLU A 121 -10.06 -6.57 5.20
N GLU A 122 -10.89 -5.74 5.81
CA GLU A 122 -11.42 -4.52 5.20
C GLU A 122 -10.32 -3.49 4.91
N ASP A 123 -9.29 -3.42 5.78
CA ASP A 123 -8.23 -2.43 5.67
C ASP A 123 -6.94 -3.00 5.07
N ASN A 124 -6.49 -4.17 5.55
CA ASN A 124 -5.17 -4.70 5.23
C ASN A 124 -5.18 -6.01 4.41
N PHE A 125 -6.22 -6.25 3.62
CA PHE A 125 -6.24 -7.33 2.62
C PHE A 125 -6.75 -6.81 1.27
N TRP A 126 -5.83 -6.63 0.34
CA TRP A 126 -6.16 -6.07 -0.96
C TRP A 126 -6.60 -7.15 -1.97
N ARG A 127 -7.59 -6.80 -2.81
CA ARG A 127 -8.11 -7.64 -3.88
C ARG A 127 -8.23 -6.84 -5.18
N ALA A 128 -7.75 -7.40 -6.29
CA ALA A 128 -7.90 -6.79 -7.62
C ALA A 128 -9.37 -6.68 -8.05
N GLY A 129 -10.24 -7.52 -7.50
CA GLY A 129 -11.65 -7.59 -7.80
C GLY A 129 -12.31 -8.75 -7.08
N PRO A 130 -13.51 -9.19 -7.51
CA PRO A 130 -14.17 -10.38 -6.96
C PRO A 130 -13.33 -11.65 -7.13
N THR A 131 -12.53 -11.69 -8.19
CA THR A 131 -11.57 -12.77 -8.51
C THR A 131 -10.24 -12.15 -8.95
N GLY A 132 -9.18 -12.93 -8.90
CA GLY A 132 -7.85 -12.52 -9.36
C GLY A 132 -6.85 -12.29 -8.24
N PRO A 133 -5.70 -11.68 -8.57
CA PRO A 133 -4.60 -11.49 -7.63
C PRO A 133 -5.02 -10.76 -6.37
N CYS A 134 -4.61 -11.27 -5.21
CA CYS A 134 -4.90 -10.68 -3.91
C CYS A 134 -3.87 -11.07 -2.86
N GLY A 135 -3.92 -10.40 -1.72
CA GLY A 135 -3.05 -10.72 -0.59
C GLY A 135 -3.09 -9.68 0.53
N PRO A 136 -2.48 -10.01 1.67
CA PRO A 136 -2.34 -9.04 2.76
C PRO A 136 -1.53 -7.83 2.30
N CYS A 137 -1.78 -6.69 2.94
CA CYS A 137 -1.01 -5.49 2.69
C CYS A 137 -0.54 -4.84 4.00
N SER A 138 0.40 -3.95 3.86
CA SER A 138 0.90 -3.09 4.92
C SER A 138 0.91 -1.66 4.43
N GLU A 139 0.25 -0.79 5.16
CA GLU A 139 0.16 0.62 4.82
C GLU A 139 1.10 1.44 5.69
N ILE A 140 1.60 2.54 5.15
CA ILE A 140 2.50 3.45 5.84
C ILE A 140 1.80 4.79 6.01
N TYR A 141 1.76 5.25 7.26
CA TYR A 141 1.09 6.47 7.68
C TYR A 141 2.07 7.48 8.23
N PHE A 142 1.75 8.74 8.03
CA PHE A 142 2.42 9.86 8.67
C PHE A 142 1.52 10.47 9.75
N ASP A 143 2.01 10.56 11.00
CA ASP A 143 1.31 11.24 12.10
C ASP A 143 1.45 12.76 11.94
N GLN A 144 0.38 13.42 11.54
CA GLN A 144 0.32 14.88 11.39
C GLN A 144 0.27 15.62 12.72
N GLY A 145 0.01 14.90 13.82
CA GLY A 145 -0.06 15.44 15.17
C GLY A 145 -1.45 15.33 15.80
N PRO A 146 -1.52 15.38 17.13
CA PRO A 146 -2.79 15.25 17.85
C PRO A 146 -3.77 16.40 17.61
N GLU A 147 -3.29 17.56 17.15
CA GLU A 147 -4.10 18.77 16.89
C GLU A 147 -5.08 18.60 15.72
N VAL A 148 -4.78 17.70 14.77
CA VAL A 148 -5.69 17.37 13.66
C VAL A 148 -6.45 16.06 13.89
N GLY A 149 -6.22 15.43 15.03
CA GLY A 149 -6.82 14.15 15.41
C GLY A 149 -8.22 14.29 16.03
N CYS A 150 -8.88 13.16 16.24
CA CYS A 150 -10.21 13.08 16.87
C CYS A 150 -10.22 13.36 18.39
N GLY A 151 -9.06 13.57 19.02
CA GLY A 151 -8.92 13.81 20.46
C GLY A 151 -9.14 12.57 21.34
N LYS A 152 -9.36 11.41 20.76
CA LYS A 152 -9.51 10.15 21.53
C LYS A 152 -8.14 9.66 22.01
N PRO A 153 -8.03 9.11 23.23
CA PRO A 153 -6.76 8.61 23.76
C PRO A 153 -6.22 7.36 23.04
N ASP A 154 -7.10 6.62 22.38
CA ASP A 154 -6.82 5.41 21.58
C ASP A 154 -6.70 5.68 20.08
N CYS A 155 -6.54 6.94 19.67
CA CYS A 155 -6.38 7.35 18.29
C CYS A 155 -5.11 6.73 17.69
N LYS A 156 -5.27 5.93 16.63
CA LYS A 156 -4.21 5.18 15.94
C LYS A 156 -4.56 5.03 14.45
N PRO A 157 -3.67 4.54 13.58
CA PRO A 157 -4.02 4.16 12.21
C PRO A 157 -5.25 3.25 12.15
N GLY A 158 -6.14 3.48 11.17
CA GLY A 158 -7.47 2.89 11.12
C GLY A 158 -8.55 3.73 11.84
N CYS A 159 -8.17 4.83 12.51
CA CYS A 159 -9.14 5.80 13.02
C CYS A 159 -9.63 6.70 11.87
N ASP A 160 -10.95 6.91 11.83
CA ASP A 160 -11.57 7.80 10.84
C ASP A 160 -11.37 9.29 11.21
N CYS A 161 -10.11 9.72 11.22
CA CYS A 161 -9.72 11.12 11.44
C CYS A 161 -8.45 11.45 10.65
N ASP A 162 -8.12 12.74 10.54
CA ASP A 162 -7.03 13.22 9.67
C ASP A 162 -5.64 13.11 10.28
N ARG A 163 -5.51 12.62 11.54
CA ARG A 163 -4.21 12.54 12.21
C ARG A 163 -3.21 11.65 11.48
N PHE A 164 -3.64 10.45 11.10
CA PHE A 164 -2.78 9.48 10.45
C PHE A 164 -3.07 9.47 8.97
N LEU A 165 -2.17 10.06 8.20
CA LEU A 165 -2.29 10.16 6.75
C LEU A 165 -1.61 8.96 6.11
N GLU A 166 -2.38 8.06 5.51
CA GLU A 166 -1.87 7.00 4.65
C GLU A 166 -1.31 7.62 3.37
N TYR A 167 -0.06 7.31 3.05
CA TYR A 167 0.56 7.77 1.82
C TYR A 167 1.13 6.64 0.95
N TRP A 168 1.32 5.44 1.50
CA TRP A 168 1.87 4.31 0.78
C TRP A 168 1.22 3.01 1.21
N ASN A 169 0.70 2.23 0.26
CA ASN A 169 0.21 0.88 0.46
C ASN A 169 1.14 -0.13 -0.21
N CYS A 170 1.60 -1.14 0.54
CA CYS A 170 2.46 -2.23 0.10
C CYS A 170 1.67 -3.53 0.09
N VAL A 171 1.25 -3.98 -1.09
CA VAL A 171 0.47 -5.22 -1.25
C VAL A 171 1.40 -6.40 -1.52
N PHE A 172 1.21 -7.47 -0.74
CA PHE A 172 1.93 -8.73 -0.84
C PHE A 172 1.08 -9.76 -1.58
N THR A 173 1.02 -9.62 -2.90
CA THR A 173 0.19 -10.45 -3.77
C THR A 173 0.71 -11.88 -3.81
N GLN A 174 0.01 -12.79 -3.15
CA GLN A 174 0.43 -14.19 -2.99
C GLN A 174 -0.71 -15.18 -3.22
N PHE A 175 -1.93 -14.71 -3.46
CA PHE A 175 -3.09 -15.53 -3.73
C PHE A 175 -3.81 -15.10 -5.00
N ASP A 176 -4.55 -16.04 -5.57
CA ASP A 176 -5.55 -15.84 -6.62
C ASP A 176 -6.93 -16.12 -6.02
N GLY A 177 -7.76 -15.08 -5.90
CA GLY A 177 -9.12 -15.20 -5.39
C GLY A 177 -10.03 -15.87 -6.42
N GLN A 178 -10.78 -16.88 -5.98
CA GLN A 178 -11.68 -17.68 -6.82
C GLN A 178 -13.13 -17.19 -6.67
N GLU A 179 -14.00 -17.54 -7.64
CA GLU A 179 -15.45 -17.20 -7.61
C GLU A 179 -16.19 -17.75 -6.38
N ASP A 180 -15.72 -18.83 -5.80
CA ASP A 180 -16.29 -19.45 -4.60
C ASP A 180 -15.78 -18.83 -3.29
N GLY A 181 -14.94 -17.78 -3.38
CA GLY A 181 -14.34 -17.09 -2.26
C GLY A 181 -13.07 -17.74 -1.70
N THR A 182 -12.62 -18.85 -2.28
CA THR A 182 -11.38 -19.49 -1.85
C THR A 182 -10.15 -18.75 -2.38
N LEU A 183 -9.03 -18.89 -1.66
CA LEU A 183 -7.75 -18.29 -2.02
C LEU A 183 -6.79 -19.39 -2.48
N ALA A 184 -6.48 -19.43 -3.76
CA ALA A 184 -5.46 -20.32 -4.31
C ALA A 184 -4.09 -19.65 -4.25
N PRO A 185 -3.04 -20.32 -3.73
CA PRO A 185 -1.70 -19.73 -3.76
C PRO A 185 -1.23 -19.47 -5.20
N LEU A 186 -0.67 -18.27 -5.44
CA LEU A 186 0.01 -17.99 -6.71
C LEU A 186 1.31 -18.82 -6.83
N GLN A 187 1.74 -19.07 -8.04
CA GLN A 187 3.00 -19.78 -8.32
C GLN A 187 4.21 -19.02 -7.78
N THR A 188 4.15 -17.70 -7.83
CA THR A 188 5.16 -16.79 -7.27
C THR A 188 4.51 -15.77 -6.38
N LYS A 189 5.25 -15.34 -5.36
CA LYS A 189 4.88 -14.20 -4.53
C LYS A 189 5.31 -12.92 -5.21
N ASN A 190 4.44 -11.94 -5.25
CA ASN A 190 4.64 -10.71 -5.99
C ASN A 190 4.47 -9.49 -5.07
N ILE A 191 4.98 -8.36 -5.51
CA ILE A 191 4.77 -7.06 -4.85
C ILE A 191 4.01 -6.16 -5.81
N ASP A 192 2.98 -5.52 -5.27
CA ASP A 192 2.25 -4.41 -5.87
C ASP A 192 2.23 -3.26 -4.86
N THR A 193 2.57 -2.06 -5.27
CA THR A 193 2.51 -0.91 -4.34
C THR A 193 1.94 0.32 -5.00
N GLY A 194 1.25 1.12 -4.20
CA GLY A 194 0.78 2.44 -4.58
C GLY A 194 1.13 3.48 -3.52
N MET A 195 1.91 4.49 -3.92
CA MET A 195 2.23 5.65 -3.09
C MET A 195 1.64 6.90 -3.73
N GLY A 196 0.81 7.63 -2.99
CA GLY A 196 0.29 8.93 -3.42
C GLY A 196 1.41 9.97 -3.41
N LEU A 197 1.76 10.53 -4.58
CA LEU A 197 2.81 11.55 -4.67
C LEU A 197 2.44 12.77 -3.83
N GLU A 198 1.23 13.30 -4.00
CA GLU A 198 0.76 14.49 -3.29
C GLU A 198 0.72 14.26 -1.77
N LEU A 199 0.24 13.08 -1.34
CA LEU A 199 0.16 12.73 0.08
C LEU A 199 1.53 12.52 0.70
N SER A 200 2.49 11.95 -0.03
CA SER A 200 3.86 11.74 0.45
C SER A 200 4.63 13.04 0.67
N LEU A 201 4.20 14.14 0.02
CA LEU A 201 4.84 15.45 0.08
C LEU A 201 4.12 16.45 1.00
N ILE A 202 3.01 16.08 1.61
CA ILE A 202 2.19 16.99 2.44
C ILE A 202 2.97 17.57 3.63
N HIS A 203 3.97 16.85 4.13
CA HIS A 203 4.81 17.29 5.26
C HIS A 203 5.75 18.46 4.94
N ILE A 204 5.93 18.78 3.65
CA ILE A 204 6.78 19.89 3.20
C ILE A 204 5.99 21.13 2.74
N SER A 205 4.66 21.08 2.80
CA SER A 205 3.76 22.19 2.41
C SER A 205 3.50 23.16 3.55
#